data_7fac4f7f928959419be8693cad7a2f0d
#
_entry.id   7fac4f7f928959419be8693cad7a2f0d
#
_cell.length_a   1.000
_cell.length_b   1.000
_cell.length_c   1.000
_cell.angle_alpha   90.00
_cell.angle_beta   90.00
_cell.angle_gamma   90.00
#
_symmetry.space_group_name_H-M   'P 1'
#
loop_
_entity.id
_entity.type
_entity.pdbx_description
1 polymer ?
#
loop_
_entity_poly.entity_id
_entity_poly.type
_entity_poly.pdbx_seq_one_letter_code
_entity_poly.pdbx_strand_id
1 'polypeptide(L)'
;GELASSLTLAQGGQSLTLSWARDRNLTTDEAERAKQAGEIELDCATGAPSDPEWFSTTAWFQKLIGGLSRSIEAHAASYPQSPIQSVVLLGAGSALPNLAAALAGALGLPVRHADPLAALGYVAPAGSEAYSSAMITAAGLALQGVGLAGLELDLTPRLVLAQRRSRARRGVGRIAAIAFGAALILATLWHTGQWFTAR
;
A
#
# COMPACT_ATOMS: atom_id res chain seq x y z
N GLY A 1 3.47 -5.03 -16.94
CA GLY A 1 3.25 -3.57 -17.00
C GLY A 1 4.33 -2.85 -16.21
N GLU A 2 4.74 -1.69 -16.67
CA GLU A 2 5.73 -0.86 -15.98
C GLU A 2 5.04 0.32 -15.31
N LEU A 3 5.57 0.78 -14.15
CA LEU A 3 5.12 1.99 -13.49
C LEU A 3 5.69 3.21 -14.23
N ALA A 4 4.84 3.95 -14.93
CA ALA A 4 5.26 5.13 -15.69
C ALA A 4 5.47 6.37 -14.79
N SER A 5 4.58 6.60 -13.83
CA SER A 5 4.65 7.74 -12.90
C SER A 5 3.92 7.46 -11.59
N SER A 6 4.25 8.22 -10.56
CA SER A 6 3.57 8.17 -9.27
C SER A 6 3.35 9.59 -8.77
N LEU A 7 2.14 9.89 -8.29
CA LEU A 7 1.78 11.17 -7.71
C LEU A 7 1.00 10.94 -6.41
N THR A 8 1.23 11.80 -5.43
CA THR A 8 0.48 11.79 -4.17
C THR A 8 -0.44 13.00 -4.11
N LEU A 9 -1.74 12.75 -3.90
CA LEU A 9 -2.75 13.77 -3.63
C LEU A 9 -3.11 13.77 -2.14
N ALA A 10 -3.32 14.95 -1.57
CA ALA A 10 -3.67 15.10 -0.15
C ALA A 10 -5.16 14.81 0.16
N GLN A 11 -5.92 14.30 -0.80
CA GLN A 11 -7.34 13.96 -0.70
C GLN A 11 -7.52 12.46 -0.40
N GLY A 12 -7.20 12.05 0.83
CA GLY A 12 -7.42 10.69 1.31
C GLY A 12 -8.73 10.55 2.11
N GLY A 13 -9.02 9.33 2.57
CA GLY A 13 -10.22 9.03 3.35
C GLY A 13 -10.31 9.83 4.66
N GLN A 14 -9.20 10.14 5.31
CA GLN A 14 -9.19 10.94 6.52
C GLN A 14 -9.54 12.42 6.25
N SER A 15 -9.08 13.00 5.15
CA SER A 15 -9.46 14.36 4.78
C SER A 15 -10.95 14.47 4.43
N LEU A 16 -11.55 13.41 3.89
CA LEU A 16 -13.00 13.32 3.72
C LEU A 16 -13.72 13.26 5.07
N THR A 17 -13.26 12.41 6.00
CA THR A 17 -13.82 12.33 7.36
C THR A 17 -13.83 13.69 8.06
N LEU A 18 -12.73 14.44 7.96
CA LEU A 18 -12.62 15.79 8.54
C LEU A 18 -13.55 16.81 7.84
N SER A 19 -13.71 16.70 6.53
CA SER A 19 -14.66 17.53 5.79
C SER A 19 -16.10 17.26 6.20
N TRP A 20 -16.47 15.98 6.29
CA TRP A 20 -17.79 15.51 6.75
C TRP A 20 -18.08 15.92 8.20
N ALA A 21 -17.10 15.73 9.10
CA ALA A 21 -17.20 16.16 10.49
C ALA A 21 -17.51 17.66 10.60
N ARG A 22 -16.87 18.47 9.76
CA ARG A 22 -17.08 19.91 9.73
C ARG A 22 -18.46 20.30 9.21
N ASP A 23 -18.91 19.67 8.13
CA ASP A 23 -20.22 19.99 7.50
C ASP A 23 -21.38 19.58 8.41
N ARG A 24 -21.21 18.49 9.20
CA ARG A 24 -22.28 17.96 10.07
C ARG A 24 -22.09 18.29 11.54
N ASN A 25 -21.05 19.05 11.89
CA ASN A 25 -20.68 19.39 13.28
C ASN A 25 -20.54 18.14 14.17
N LEU A 26 -19.88 17.09 13.63
CA LEU A 26 -19.63 15.81 14.30
C LEU A 26 -18.21 15.80 14.86
N THR A 27 -17.97 14.90 15.82
CA THR A 27 -16.61 14.52 16.17
C THR A 27 -15.98 13.68 15.03
N THR A 28 -14.65 13.60 14.99
CA THR A 28 -13.96 12.81 13.96
C THR A 28 -14.35 11.33 14.02
N ASP A 29 -14.56 10.79 15.22
CA ASP A 29 -14.94 9.37 15.42
C ASP A 29 -16.37 9.08 14.96
N GLU A 30 -17.30 10.02 15.17
CA GLU A 30 -18.67 9.94 14.67
C GLU A 30 -18.69 10.03 13.15
N ALA A 31 -17.96 10.98 12.58
CA ALA A 31 -17.84 11.15 11.13
C ALA A 31 -17.19 9.92 10.46
N GLU A 32 -16.20 9.31 11.11
CA GLU A 32 -15.59 8.08 10.58
C GLU A 32 -16.58 6.90 10.60
N ARG A 33 -17.36 6.76 11.66
CA ARG A 33 -18.42 5.73 11.75
C ARG A 33 -19.51 5.95 10.71
N ALA A 34 -19.97 7.17 10.51
CA ALA A 34 -20.95 7.55 9.50
C ALA A 34 -20.45 7.24 8.07
N LYS A 35 -19.19 7.57 7.79
CA LYS A 35 -18.53 7.23 6.52
C LYS A 35 -18.47 5.72 6.31
N GLN A 36 -18.11 4.94 7.32
CA GLN A 36 -18.05 3.47 7.24
C GLN A 36 -19.44 2.86 7.12
N ALA A 37 -20.46 3.50 7.67
CA ALA A 37 -21.88 3.11 7.51
C ALA A 37 -22.44 3.44 6.12
N GLY A 38 -21.69 4.18 5.28
CA GLY A 38 -22.13 4.57 3.93
C GLY A 38 -23.09 5.76 3.91
N GLU A 39 -23.12 6.56 4.97
CA GLU A 39 -24.01 7.74 5.08
C GLU A 39 -23.57 8.90 4.16
N ILE A 40 -22.33 8.85 3.63
CA ILE A 40 -21.83 9.83 2.68
C ILE A 40 -22.17 9.34 1.28
N GLU A 41 -23.24 9.87 0.69
CA GLU A 41 -23.63 9.60 -0.69
C GLU A 41 -23.18 10.73 -1.62
N LEU A 42 -22.54 10.37 -2.72
CA LEU A 42 -22.23 11.29 -3.82
C LEU A 42 -23.30 11.12 -4.91
N ASP A 43 -23.73 12.22 -5.50
CA ASP A 43 -24.58 12.20 -6.69
C ASP A 43 -23.76 11.66 -7.88
N CYS A 44 -24.25 10.60 -8.50
CA CYS A 44 -23.60 9.97 -9.65
C CYS A 44 -23.43 10.88 -10.87
N ALA A 45 -24.32 11.88 -11.03
CA ALA A 45 -24.28 12.77 -12.19
C ALA A 45 -23.33 13.95 -12.01
N THR A 46 -23.29 14.53 -10.82
CA THR A 46 -22.52 15.75 -10.54
C THR A 46 -21.27 15.49 -9.72
N GLY A 47 -21.20 14.32 -9.04
CA GLY A 47 -20.18 14.01 -8.06
C GLY A 47 -20.21 14.89 -6.82
N ALA A 48 -21.22 15.78 -6.73
CA ALA A 48 -21.46 16.56 -5.55
C ALA A 48 -22.16 15.71 -4.48
N PRO A 49 -22.02 16.02 -3.19
CA PRO A 49 -22.85 15.46 -2.16
C PRO A 49 -24.33 15.73 -2.45
N SER A 50 -25.21 14.80 -2.08
CA SER A 50 -26.65 14.93 -2.28
C SER A 50 -27.27 16.14 -1.56
N ASP A 51 -26.61 16.63 -0.54
CA ASP A 51 -27.03 17.77 0.26
C ASP A 51 -26.21 19.03 -0.09
N PRO A 52 -26.85 20.12 -0.56
CA PRO A 52 -26.16 21.35 -0.94
C PRO A 52 -25.47 22.08 0.23
N GLU A 53 -25.76 21.72 1.48
CA GLU A 53 -25.11 22.32 2.66
C GLU A 53 -23.71 21.71 2.96
N TRP A 54 -23.32 20.65 2.26
CA TRP A 54 -22.03 19.97 2.50
C TRP A 54 -20.87 20.61 1.72
N PHE A 55 -20.56 21.84 2.05
CA PHE A 55 -19.54 22.63 1.36
C PHE A 55 -18.13 22.03 1.44
N SER A 56 -17.73 21.54 2.62
CA SER A 56 -16.38 21.03 2.81
C SER A 56 -16.19 19.69 2.10
N THR A 57 -17.22 18.85 2.08
CA THR A 57 -17.24 17.57 1.37
C THR A 57 -17.24 17.80 -0.14
N THR A 58 -18.04 18.74 -0.63
CA THR A 58 -18.01 19.17 -2.04
C THR A 58 -16.63 19.68 -2.45
N ALA A 59 -16.03 20.55 -1.64
CA ALA A 59 -14.69 21.07 -1.90
C ALA A 59 -13.62 19.97 -1.89
N TRP A 60 -13.77 18.96 -1.04
CA TRP A 60 -12.89 17.79 -1.03
C TRP A 60 -12.97 17.03 -2.36
N PHE A 61 -14.19 16.74 -2.84
CA PHE A 61 -14.41 16.03 -4.09
C PHE A 61 -13.88 16.82 -5.30
N GLN A 62 -14.13 18.10 -5.36
CA GLN A 62 -13.62 18.97 -6.43
C GLN A 62 -12.08 19.02 -6.47
N LYS A 63 -11.44 19.03 -5.32
CA LYS A 63 -9.96 18.95 -5.23
C LYS A 63 -9.45 17.60 -5.70
N LEU A 64 -10.17 16.52 -5.38
CA LEU A 64 -9.82 15.16 -5.85
C LEU A 64 -9.89 15.08 -7.37
N ILE A 65 -11.01 15.50 -7.97
CA ILE A 65 -11.18 15.53 -9.44
C ILE A 65 -10.11 16.41 -10.08
N GLY A 66 -9.92 17.63 -9.61
CA GLY A 66 -8.92 18.54 -10.18
C GLY A 66 -7.49 18.02 -10.07
N GLY A 67 -7.17 17.26 -9.01
CA GLY A 67 -5.89 16.57 -8.87
C GLY A 67 -5.72 15.43 -9.87
N LEU A 68 -6.75 14.60 -10.02
CA LEU A 68 -6.76 13.50 -10.98
C LEU A 68 -6.70 14.00 -12.42
N SER A 69 -7.51 15.00 -12.79
CA SER A 69 -7.50 15.57 -14.15
C SER A 69 -6.11 16.10 -14.52
N ARG A 70 -5.48 16.88 -13.64
CA ARG A 70 -4.11 17.37 -13.88
C ARG A 70 -3.09 16.22 -14.03
N SER A 71 -3.26 15.13 -13.28
CA SER A 71 -2.38 13.96 -13.41
C SER A 71 -2.56 13.26 -14.75
N ILE A 72 -3.81 13.12 -15.21
CA ILE A 72 -4.15 12.53 -16.51
C ILE A 72 -3.61 13.40 -17.64
N GLU A 73 -3.79 14.70 -17.57
CA GLU A 73 -3.27 15.66 -18.56
C GLU A 73 -1.73 15.64 -18.61
N ALA A 74 -1.06 15.65 -17.45
CA ALA A 74 0.40 15.54 -17.37
C ALA A 74 0.91 14.23 -17.96
N HIS A 75 0.20 13.11 -17.72
CA HIS A 75 0.53 11.83 -18.35
C HIS A 75 0.36 11.89 -19.86
N ALA A 76 -0.75 12.42 -20.34
CA ALA A 76 -1.01 12.54 -21.79
C ALA A 76 0.04 13.40 -22.50
N ALA A 77 0.49 14.47 -21.85
CA ALA A 77 1.56 15.33 -22.37
C ALA A 77 2.92 14.60 -22.43
N SER A 78 3.22 13.76 -21.41
CA SER A 78 4.49 13.04 -21.30
C SER A 78 4.51 11.77 -22.17
N TYR A 79 3.36 11.12 -22.35
CA TYR A 79 3.20 9.84 -23.02
C TYR A 79 2.05 9.86 -24.06
N PRO A 80 2.14 10.67 -25.13
CA PRO A 80 1.05 10.85 -26.08
C PRO A 80 0.64 9.57 -26.83
N GLN A 81 1.55 8.59 -26.91
CA GLN A 81 1.29 7.30 -27.55
C GLN A 81 0.67 6.26 -26.60
N SER A 82 0.50 6.60 -25.33
CA SER A 82 -0.01 5.68 -24.30
C SER A 82 -1.05 6.37 -23.43
N PRO A 83 -2.24 6.73 -23.97
CA PRO A 83 -3.27 7.43 -23.22
C PRO A 83 -3.83 6.54 -22.11
N ILE A 84 -4.27 7.17 -21.02
CA ILE A 84 -4.96 6.48 -19.92
C ILE A 84 -6.33 6.04 -20.42
N GLN A 85 -6.61 4.74 -20.35
CA GLN A 85 -7.85 4.14 -20.87
C GLN A 85 -8.88 3.87 -19.74
N SER A 86 -8.44 3.71 -18.52
CA SER A 86 -9.32 3.43 -17.39
C SER A 86 -8.66 3.81 -16.06
N VAL A 87 -9.51 4.03 -15.06
CA VAL A 87 -9.09 4.28 -13.67
C VAL A 87 -9.49 3.07 -12.83
N VAL A 88 -8.58 2.59 -12.01
CA VAL A 88 -8.83 1.48 -11.08
C VAL A 88 -8.73 1.99 -9.66
N LEU A 89 -9.80 1.88 -8.89
CA LEU A 89 -9.87 2.28 -7.50
C LEU A 89 -9.42 1.15 -6.59
N LEU A 90 -8.60 1.49 -5.60
CA LEU A 90 -7.99 0.58 -4.65
C LEU A 90 -8.03 1.17 -3.24
N GLY A 91 -8.06 0.29 -2.25
CA GLY A 91 -8.00 0.66 -0.84
C GLY A 91 -9.37 0.96 -0.22
N ALA A 92 -9.42 1.06 1.11
CA ALA A 92 -10.66 1.20 1.87
C ALA A 92 -11.47 2.46 1.49
N GLY A 93 -10.80 3.57 1.12
CA GLY A 93 -11.47 4.79 0.67
C GLY A 93 -12.23 4.64 -0.65
N SER A 94 -11.93 3.62 -1.45
CA SER A 94 -12.65 3.35 -2.69
C SER A 94 -14.05 2.78 -2.48
N ALA A 95 -14.35 2.27 -1.29
CA ALA A 95 -15.65 1.72 -0.92
C ALA A 95 -16.73 2.79 -0.67
N LEU A 96 -16.39 4.08 -0.81
CA LEU A 96 -17.36 5.15 -0.67
C LEU A 96 -18.50 4.97 -1.72
N PRO A 97 -19.77 4.97 -1.29
CA PRO A 97 -20.89 4.84 -2.21
C PRO A 97 -20.84 5.84 -3.37
N ASN A 98 -21.14 5.38 -4.56
CA ASN A 98 -21.19 6.16 -5.80
C ASN A 98 -19.85 6.82 -6.24
N LEU A 99 -18.75 6.65 -5.51
CA LEU A 99 -17.48 7.28 -5.85
C LEU A 99 -16.99 6.92 -7.26
N ALA A 100 -17.08 5.64 -7.64
CA ALA A 100 -16.65 5.19 -8.95
C ALA A 100 -17.50 5.81 -10.08
N ALA A 101 -18.80 5.88 -9.91
CA ALA A 101 -19.73 6.48 -10.87
C ALA A 101 -19.50 8.00 -10.99
N ALA A 102 -19.35 8.69 -9.86
CA ALA A 102 -19.09 10.12 -9.81
C ALA A 102 -17.74 10.48 -10.48
N LEU A 103 -16.70 9.70 -10.23
CA LEU A 103 -15.40 9.89 -10.89
C LEU A 103 -15.47 9.57 -12.38
N ALA A 104 -16.19 8.54 -12.79
CA ALA A 104 -16.37 8.22 -14.20
C ALA A 104 -17.06 9.35 -14.96
N GLY A 105 -18.12 9.92 -14.37
CA GLY A 105 -18.80 11.09 -14.94
C GLY A 105 -17.90 12.33 -15.03
N ALA A 106 -17.13 12.60 -13.99
CA ALA A 106 -16.28 13.79 -13.93
C ALA A 106 -15.02 13.69 -14.84
N LEU A 107 -14.43 12.50 -14.96
CA LEU A 107 -13.19 12.29 -15.72
C LEU A 107 -13.42 11.86 -17.18
N GLY A 108 -14.64 11.43 -17.52
CA GLY A 108 -14.95 10.88 -18.85
C GLY A 108 -14.22 9.56 -19.15
N LEU A 109 -13.79 8.84 -18.12
CA LEU A 109 -13.05 7.58 -18.23
C LEU A 109 -13.79 6.47 -17.48
N PRO A 110 -13.70 5.21 -17.95
CA PRO A 110 -14.19 4.07 -17.20
C PRO A 110 -13.48 3.97 -15.84
N VAL A 111 -14.26 3.93 -14.76
CA VAL A 111 -13.74 3.76 -13.40
C VAL A 111 -14.27 2.46 -12.82
N ARG A 112 -13.42 1.63 -12.27
CA ARG A 112 -13.78 0.35 -11.66
C ARG A 112 -13.03 0.12 -10.35
N HIS A 113 -13.62 -0.68 -9.49
CA HIS A 113 -12.94 -1.21 -8.32
C HIS A 113 -12.04 -2.38 -8.71
N ALA A 114 -10.86 -2.47 -8.11
CA ALA A 114 -10.09 -3.70 -8.17
C ALA A 114 -10.60 -4.68 -7.11
N ASP A 115 -10.68 -5.93 -7.51
CA ASP A 115 -10.86 -7.05 -6.59
C ASP A 115 -9.58 -7.88 -6.54
N PRO A 116 -8.69 -7.60 -5.57
CA PRO A 116 -7.44 -8.33 -5.46
C PRO A 116 -7.62 -9.78 -5.07
N LEU A 117 -8.71 -10.13 -4.38
CA LEU A 117 -8.98 -11.50 -3.97
C LEU A 117 -9.47 -12.34 -5.16
N ALA A 118 -10.33 -11.77 -6.01
CA ALA A 118 -10.74 -12.43 -7.25
C ALA A 118 -9.56 -12.64 -8.20
N ALA A 119 -8.61 -11.68 -8.27
CA ALA A 119 -7.39 -11.83 -9.05
C ALA A 119 -6.49 -12.98 -8.54
N LEU A 120 -6.59 -13.35 -7.25
CA LEU A 120 -5.92 -14.50 -6.64
C LEU A 120 -6.75 -15.80 -6.72
N GLY A 121 -7.89 -15.78 -7.41
CA GLY A 121 -8.79 -16.93 -7.52
C GLY A 121 -9.67 -17.19 -6.29
N TYR A 122 -9.72 -16.24 -5.34
CA TYR A 122 -10.60 -16.34 -4.17
C TYR A 122 -11.96 -15.72 -4.49
N VAL A 123 -13.01 -16.51 -4.30
CA VAL A 123 -14.38 -16.02 -4.43
C VAL A 123 -14.82 -15.50 -3.06
N ALA A 124 -14.90 -14.19 -2.94
CA ALA A 124 -15.34 -13.53 -1.71
C ALA A 124 -16.87 -13.73 -1.53
N PRO A 125 -17.37 -13.88 -0.29
CA PRO A 125 -18.79 -13.88 -0.02
C PRO A 125 -19.45 -12.57 -0.48
N ALA A 126 -20.71 -12.63 -0.91
CA ALA A 126 -21.46 -11.43 -1.30
C ALA A 126 -21.47 -10.41 -0.15
N GLY A 127 -21.24 -9.14 -0.48
CA GLY A 127 -21.15 -8.04 0.50
C GLY A 127 -19.77 -7.84 1.12
N SER A 128 -18.76 -8.61 0.71
CA SER A 128 -17.38 -8.44 1.21
C SER A 128 -16.47 -7.61 0.29
N GLU A 129 -17.01 -6.96 -0.72
CA GLU A 129 -16.23 -6.18 -1.72
C GLU A 129 -15.43 -5.04 -1.08
N ALA A 130 -15.99 -4.39 -0.06
CA ALA A 130 -15.28 -3.36 0.70
C ALA A 130 -14.06 -3.91 1.45
N TYR A 131 -14.14 -5.14 1.96
CA TYR A 131 -13.01 -5.81 2.60
C TYR A 131 -11.94 -6.21 1.59
N SER A 132 -12.36 -6.67 0.39
CA SER A 132 -11.44 -7.03 -0.68
C SER A 132 -10.57 -5.84 -1.08
N SER A 133 -11.16 -4.67 -1.30
CA SER A 133 -10.39 -3.46 -1.65
C SER A 133 -9.48 -2.96 -0.52
N ALA A 134 -9.85 -3.14 0.75
CA ALA A 134 -9.02 -2.79 1.90
C ALA A 134 -7.80 -3.72 2.05
N MET A 135 -7.93 -4.98 1.64
CA MET A 135 -6.85 -5.99 1.74
C MET A 135 -5.79 -5.89 0.65
N ILE A 136 -5.91 -4.96 -0.31
CA ILE A 136 -4.99 -4.86 -1.46
C ILE A 136 -3.52 -4.76 -1.04
N THR A 137 -3.23 -4.00 0.02
CA THR A 137 -1.86 -3.84 0.53
C THR A 137 -1.33 -5.15 1.10
N ALA A 138 -2.16 -5.88 1.86
CA ALA A 138 -1.78 -7.17 2.42
C ALA A 138 -1.59 -8.21 1.32
N ALA A 139 -2.46 -8.26 0.32
CA ALA A 139 -2.35 -9.13 -0.84
C ALA A 139 -1.08 -8.84 -1.65
N GLY A 140 -0.77 -7.56 -1.91
CA GLY A 140 0.44 -7.14 -2.59
C GLY A 140 1.72 -7.53 -1.85
N LEU A 141 1.75 -7.36 -0.52
CA LEU A 141 2.88 -7.78 0.32
C LEU A 141 3.02 -9.31 0.37
N ALA A 142 1.91 -10.05 0.39
CA ALA A 142 1.94 -11.51 0.32
C ALA A 142 2.51 -12.00 -1.01
N LEU A 143 2.09 -11.42 -2.14
CA LEU A 143 2.65 -11.72 -3.47
C LEU A 143 4.14 -11.40 -3.54
N GLN A 144 4.58 -10.29 -2.96
CA GLN A 144 5.99 -9.95 -2.86
C GLN A 144 6.76 -10.97 -2.02
N GLY A 145 6.18 -11.40 -0.89
CA GLY A 145 6.79 -12.40 0.00
C GLY A 145 7.02 -13.77 -0.66
N VAL A 146 6.18 -14.16 -1.62
CA VAL A 146 6.32 -15.40 -2.40
C VAL A 146 7.04 -15.20 -3.75
N GLY A 147 7.56 -14.00 -4.02
CA GLY A 147 8.32 -13.71 -5.24
C GLY A 147 7.47 -13.60 -6.52
N LEU A 148 6.16 -13.41 -6.40
CA LEU A 148 5.22 -13.28 -7.54
C LEU A 148 4.86 -11.82 -7.84
N ALA A 149 5.39 -10.85 -7.10
CA ALA A 149 5.15 -9.44 -7.35
C ALA A 149 5.92 -8.98 -8.60
N GLY A 150 5.25 -8.25 -9.48
CA GLY A 150 5.88 -7.61 -10.64
C GLY A 150 6.73 -6.37 -10.28
N LEU A 151 6.59 -5.86 -9.05
CA LEU A 151 7.37 -4.76 -8.49
C LEU A 151 7.75 -5.12 -7.05
N GLU A 152 9.05 -5.12 -6.76
CA GLU A 152 9.55 -5.28 -5.40
C GLU A 152 9.79 -3.93 -4.76
N LEU A 153 9.09 -3.67 -3.65
CA LEU A 153 9.23 -2.44 -2.89
C LEU A 153 9.78 -2.77 -1.49
N ASP A 154 11.02 -2.40 -1.22
CA ASP A 154 11.62 -2.53 0.11
C ASP A 154 11.63 -1.16 0.82
N LEU A 155 10.66 -0.94 1.69
CA LEU A 155 10.56 0.26 2.52
C LEU A 155 11.33 0.14 3.84
N THR A 156 12.13 -0.91 4.02
CA THR A 156 12.89 -1.11 5.25
C THR A 156 13.92 0.00 5.42
N PRO A 157 13.91 0.75 6.54
CA PRO A 157 14.89 1.79 6.79
C PRO A 157 16.33 1.25 6.70
N ARG A 158 17.22 2.00 6.07
CA ARG A 158 18.63 1.60 5.87
C ARG A 158 19.31 1.19 7.17
N LEU A 159 18.95 1.80 8.29
CA LEU A 159 19.47 1.45 9.62
C LEU A 159 19.08 0.02 10.04
N VAL A 160 17.86 -0.42 9.76
CA VAL A 160 17.39 -1.77 10.06
C VAL A 160 18.11 -2.80 9.19
N LEU A 161 18.31 -2.50 7.90
CA LEU A 161 19.09 -3.34 6.99
C LEU A 161 20.55 -3.46 7.47
N ALA A 162 21.17 -2.37 7.90
CA ALA A 162 22.52 -2.38 8.48
C ALA A 162 22.59 -3.22 9.75
N GLN A 163 21.59 -3.12 10.64
CA GLN A 163 21.52 -3.95 11.85
C GLN A 163 21.33 -5.43 11.53
N ARG A 164 20.48 -5.80 10.57
CA ARG A 164 20.32 -7.19 10.14
C ARG A 164 21.61 -7.76 9.58
N ARG A 165 22.32 -7.01 8.73
CA ARG A 165 23.64 -7.42 8.19
C ARG A 165 24.69 -7.58 9.28
N SER A 166 24.73 -6.69 10.27
CA SER A 166 25.68 -6.77 11.38
C SER A 166 25.40 -7.98 12.29
N ARG A 167 24.12 -8.30 12.54
CA ARG A 167 23.74 -9.50 13.31
C ARG A 167 24.12 -10.80 12.59
N ALA A 168 23.88 -10.89 11.28
CA ALA A 168 24.28 -12.05 10.48
C ALA A 168 25.80 -12.24 10.51
N ARG A 169 26.60 -11.18 10.37
CA ARG A 169 28.07 -11.24 10.44
C ARG A 169 28.58 -11.65 11.82
N ARG A 170 27.93 -11.23 12.91
CA ARG A 170 28.31 -11.64 14.28
C ARG A 170 28.06 -13.14 14.52
N GLY A 171 27.01 -13.72 13.93
CA GLY A 171 26.76 -15.16 13.97
C GLY A 171 27.89 -15.97 13.33
N VAL A 172 28.28 -15.59 12.11
CA VAL A 172 29.37 -16.24 11.38
C VAL A 172 30.72 -16.07 12.12
N GLY A 173 31.00 -14.89 12.65
CA GLY A 173 32.22 -14.62 13.41
C GLY A 173 32.33 -15.47 14.69
N ARG A 174 31.21 -15.71 15.39
CA ARG A 174 31.21 -16.61 16.57
C ARG A 174 31.50 -18.04 16.20
N ILE A 175 30.91 -18.56 15.14
CA ILE A 175 31.15 -19.94 14.66
C ILE A 175 32.63 -20.08 14.25
N ALA A 176 33.16 -19.11 13.50
CA ALA A 176 34.56 -19.12 13.10
C ALA A 176 35.53 -19.06 14.29
N ALA A 177 35.24 -18.26 15.32
CA ALA A 177 36.06 -18.19 16.54
C ALA A 177 36.04 -19.51 17.32
N ILE A 178 34.88 -20.17 17.45
CA ILE A 178 34.76 -21.48 18.11
C ILE A 178 35.54 -22.54 17.31
N ALA A 179 35.40 -22.58 15.99
CA ALA A 179 36.13 -23.53 15.14
C ALA A 179 37.66 -23.32 15.23
N PHE A 180 38.11 -22.07 15.24
CA PHE A 180 39.54 -21.75 15.39
C PHE A 180 40.07 -22.13 16.76
N GLY A 181 39.31 -21.88 17.85
CA GLY A 181 39.68 -22.31 19.19
C GLY A 181 39.77 -23.84 19.31
N ALA A 182 38.81 -24.58 18.74
CA ALA A 182 38.85 -26.05 18.72
C ALA A 182 40.08 -26.58 17.93
N ALA A 183 40.41 -25.96 16.80
CA ALA A 183 41.59 -26.34 16.01
C ALA A 183 42.92 -26.12 16.77
N LEU A 184 43.01 -25.00 17.51
CA LEU A 184 44.18 -24.75 18.35
C LEU A 184 44.33 -25.75 19.49
N ILE A 185 43.23 -26.14 20.16
CA ILE A 185 43.24 -27.18 21.20
C ILE A 185 43.68 -28.51 20.63
N LEU A 186 43.15 -28.92 19.48
CA LEU A 186 43.57 -30.16 18.82
C LEU A 186 45.03 -30.14 18.41
N ALA A 187 45.54 -29.03 17.90
CA ALA A 187 46.94 -28.88 17.51
C ALA A 187 47.88 -28.97 18.73
N THR A 188 47.50 -28.35 19.87
CA THR A 188 48.28 -28.43 21.11
C THR A 188 48.29 -29.86 21.69
N LEU A 189 47.17 -30.52 21.69
CA LEU A 189 47.07 -31.94 22.13
C LEU A 189 47.89 -32.87 21.24
N TRP A 190 47.84 -32.65 19.93
CA TRP A 190 48.67 -33.40 18.97
C TRP A 190 50.17 -33.22 19.24
N HIS A 191 50.60 -31.94 19.43
CA HIS A 191 51.98 -31.63 19.66
C HIS A 191 52.51 -32.20 20.99
N THR A 192 51.73 -32.12 22.07
CA THR A 192 52.08 -32.68 23.37
C THR A 192 52.12 -34.25 23.32
N GLY A 193 51.18 -34.86 22.56
CA GLY A 193 51.17 -36.32 22.35
C GLY A 193 52.44 -36.82 21.67
N GLN A 194 52.96 -36.13 20.67
CA GLN A 194 54.20 -36.48 20.00
C GLN A 194 55.42 -36.41 20.94
N TRP A 195 55.44 -35.44 21.86
CA TRP A 195 56.52 -35.33 22.85
C TRP A 195 56.56 -36.49 23.84
N PHE A 196 55.40 -37.04 24.20
CA PHE A 196 55.29 -38.21 25.10
C PHE A 196 55.66 -39.52 24.43
N THR A 197 55.49 -39.64 23.12
CA THR A 197 55.82 -40.88 22.38
C THR A 197 57.26 -40.93 21.89
N ALA A 198 57.97 -39.80 21.92
CA ALA A 198 59.38 -39.67 21.51
C ALA A 198 60.39 -39.80 22.67
N ARG A 199 59.92 -40.13 23.88
CA ARG A 199 60.72 -40.44 25.06
C ARG A 199 60.59 -41.90 25.41
#